data_59ae45eb052c740619109c56c35852e2
#
_entry.id   59ae45eb052c740619109c56c35852e2
#
_cell.length_a   1.000
_cell.length_b   1.000
_cell.length_c   1.000
_cell.angle_alpha   90.00
_cell.angle_beta   90.00
_cell.angle_gamma   90.00
#
_symmetry.space_group_name_H-M   'P 1'
#
loop_
_entity.id
_entity.type
_entity.pdbx_description
1 polymer ?
#
loop_
_entity_poly.entity_id
_entity_poly.type
_entity_poly.pdbx_seq_one_letter_code
_entity_poly.pdbx_strand_id
1 'polypeptide(L)'
;MTINGKVHCFFEQEEWRDIPKYEGLYKVSSCGRVMSLSRVIRANSCGKRVIPDHILKAGKGASGYLSVTLCKDGKKSCRLVHRIVAEVFIENRNNLKEVNHKDENKCNNSVDSLEWCDRIYNANYGTGVERCRVQKFKKLEMLDMVTKEVIRTFESGKEAEHITGISRKYISLVCHQKKHSAGGFIWRFTNDY
;
A
#
# COMPACT_ATOMS: atom_id res chain seq x y z
N MET A 1 -20.48 -5.43 1.47
CA MET A 1 -20.98 -5.97 0.18
C MET A 1 -20.65 -4.95 -0.90
N THR A 2 -19.93 -5.31 -1.95
CA THR A 2 -19.65 -4.45 -3.09
C THR A 2 -20.69 -4.70 -4.19
N ILE A 3 -21.49 -3.72 -4.49
CA ILE A 3 -22.37 -3.72 -5.66
C ILE A 3 -21.87 -2.59 -6.56
N ASN A 4 -21.51 -2.89 -7.79
CA ASN A 4 -21.03 -1.96 -8.83
C ASN A 4 -19.76 -1.13 -8.50
N GLY A 5 -18.77 -1.69 -7.78
CA GLY A 5 -17.48 -1.02 -7.56
C GLY A 5 -17.53 0.26 -6.72
N LYS A 6 -18.65 0.60 -6.10
CA LYS A 6 -18.78 1.70 -5.15
C LYS A 6 -18.68 1.16 -3.73
N VAL A 7 -17.73 1.69 -2.96
CA VAL A 7 -17.65 1.47 -1.51
C VAL A 7 -18.86 2.14 -0.88
N HIS A 8 -19.80 1.35 -0.36
CA HIS A 8 -20.89 1.88 0.45
C HIS A 8 -20.36 2.21 1.85
N CYS A 9 -20.35 3.48 2.23
CA CYS A 9 -20.21 3.90 3.62
C CYS A 9 -21.50 3.52 4.37
N PHE A 10 -21.36 2.99 5.57
CA PHE A 10 -22.49 2.71 6.49
C PHE A 10 -23.13 3.98 7.08
N PHE A 11 -22.63 5.16 6.76
CA PHE A 11 -23.28 6.41 7.11
C PHE A 11 -24.52 6.61 6.23
N GLU A 12 -25.67 6.83 6.82
CA GLU A 12 -26.92 7.17 6.11
C GLU A 12 -26.76 8.42 5.24
N GLN A 13 -25.80 9.30 5.58
CA GLN A 13 -25.39 10.44 4.76
C GLN A 13 -23.87 10.64 4.82
N GLU A 14 -23.24 10.92 3.67
CA GLU A 14 -21.83 11.26 3.60
C GLU A 14 -21.58 12.63 4.24
N GLU A 15 -20.74 12.67 5.29
CA GLU A 15 -20.38 13.90 6.00
C GLU A 15 -19.11 14.52 5.39
N TRP A 16 -19.09 15.86 5.28
CA TRP A 16 -17.95 16.62 4.76
C TRP A 16 -17.42 17.58 5.81
N ARG A 17 -16.11 17.51 6.13
CA ARG A 17 -15.43 18.40 7.05
C ARG A 17 -14.23 19.07 6.41
N ASP A 18 -13.88 20.26 6.89
CA ASP A 18 -12.67 20.97 6.43
C ASP A 18 -11.39 20.19 6.80
N ILE A 19 -10.41 20.23 5.90
CA ILE A 19 -9.10 19.63 6.16
C ILE A 19 -8.27 20.60 7.01
N PRO A 20 -7.74 20.20 8.17
CA PRO A 20 -6.90 21.03 9.03
C PRO A 20 -5.75 21.67 8.27
N LYS A 21 -5.53 22.97 8.48
CA LYS A 21 -4.59 23.86 7.77
C LYS A 21 -4.99 24.22 6.34
N TYR A 22 -6.10 23.70 5.84
CA TYR A 22 -6.65 23.97 4.50
C TYR A 22 -8.13 24.38 4.54
N GLU A 23 -8.58 24.90 5.66
CA GLU A 23 -9.96 25.38 5.87
C GLU A 23 -10.35 26.36 4.76
N GLY A 24 -11.57 26.23 4.26
CA GLY A 24 -12.07 27.03 3.15
C GLY A 24 -11.45 26.75 1.77
N LEU A 25 -10.49 25.83 1.68
CA LEU A 25 -9.88 25.42 0.41
C LEU A 25 -10.22 23.98 0.02
N TYR A 26 -10.25 23.07 1.03
CA TYR A 26 -10.49 21.66 0.79
C TYR A 26 -11.31 21.04 1.92
N LYS A 27 -12.22 20.12 1.54
CA LYS A 27 -12.95 19.26 2.46
C LYS A 27 -12.65 17.80 2.18
N VAL A 28 -12.79 16.98 3.21
CA VAL A 28 -12.74 15.52 3.10
C VAL A 28 -14.04 14.93 3.60
N SER A 29 -14.50 13.87 2.94
CA SER A 29 -15.71 13.16 3.35
C SER A 29 -15.41 11.95 4.24
N SER A 30 -16.44 11.54 4.99
CA SER A 30 -16.43 10.28 5.76
C SER A 30 -16.17 9.04 4.90
N CYS A 31 -16.42 9.12 3.59
CA CYS A 31 -16.16 8.06 2.61
C CYS A 31 -14.77 8.12 1.95
N GLY A 32 -13.90 9.06 2.36
CA GLY A 32 -12.55 9.20 1.82
C GLY A 32 -12.46 9.93 0.48
N ARG A 33 -13.47 10.71 0.12
CA ARG A 33 -13.40 11.64 -1.02
C ARG A 33 -12.85 12.99 -0.58
N VAL A 34 -12.05 13.64 -1.42
CA VAL A 34 -11.50 14.97 -1.14
C VAL A 34 -12.03 15.94 -2.17
N MET A 35 -12.60 17.05 -1.69
CA MET A 35 -13.17 18.12 -2.53
C MET A 35 -12.33 19.36 -2.44
N SER A 36 -12.03 19.95 -3.59
CA SER A 36 -11.50 21.32 -3.71
C SER A 36 -12.67 22.27 -3.76
N LEU A 37 -12.70 23.24 -2.83
CA LEU A 37 -13.76 24.24 -2.76
C LEU A 37 -13.59 25.31 -3.84
N SER A 38 -14.71 25.89 -4.24
CA SER A 38 -14.77 27.01 -5.19
C SER A 38 -13.93 28.18 -4.68
N ARG A 39 -13.13 28.74 -5.57
CA ARG A 39 -12.32 29.91 -5.25
C ARG A 39 -11.98 30.77 -6.48
N VAL A 40 -11.79 32.02 -6.22
CA VAL A 40 -11.31 32.96 -7.23
C VAL A 40 -9.79 32.94 -7.25
N ILE A 41 -9.19 32.65 -8.39
CA ILE A 41 -7.74 32.75 -8.60
C ILE A 41 -7.41 33.89 -9.58
N ARG A 42 -6.20 34.43 -9.47
CA ARG A 42 -5.68 35.32 -10.51
C ARG A 42 -5.41 34.53 -11.79
N ALA A 43 -6.02 34.95 -12.90
CA ALA A 43 -5.62 34.43 -14.21
C ALA A 43 -4.46 35.31 -14.75
N ASN A 44 -3.63 34.72 -15.62
CA ASN A 44 -2.49 35.41 -16.21
C ASN A 44 -2.94 36.71 -16.87
N SER A 45 -2.22 37.77 -16.58
CA SER A 45 -2.20 39.12 -17.12
C SER A 45 -3.31 40.10 -16.77
N CYS A 46 -4.60 39.81 -16.53
CA CYS A 46 -5.60 40.84 -16.18
C CYS A 46 -6.92 40.35 -15.62
N GLY A 47 -7.11 39.05 -15.34
CA GLY A 47 -8.42 38.55 -14.99
C GLY A 47 -8.50 37.79 -13.67
N LYS A 48 -9.72 37.69 -13.11
CA LYS A 48 -10.07 36.76 -12.04
C LYS A 48 -10.75 35.56 -12.68
N ARG A 49 -10.36 34.33 -12.32
CA ARG A 49 -11.00 33.09 -12.74
C ARG A 49 -11.60 32.39 -11.52
N VAL A 50 -12.85 31.98 -11.62
CA VAL A 50 -13.50 31.12 -10.63
C VAL A 50 -13.18 29.66 -10.96
N ILE A 51 -12.66 28.92 -9.99
CA ILE A 51 -12.58 27.45 -10.04
C ILE A 51 -13.80 26.95 -9.26
N PRO A 52 -14.68 26.13 -9.86
CA PRO A 52 -15.82 25.54 -9.14
C PRO A 52 -15.39 24.45 -8.17
N ASP A 53 -16.29 24.07 -7.27
CA ASP A 53 -16.11 22.89 -6.44
C ASP A 53 -15.91 21.66 -7.31
N HIS A 54 -14.96 20.82 -6.96
CA HIS A 54 -14.74 19.55 -7.65
C HIS A 54 -14.07 18.50 -6.74
N ILE A 55 -14.41 17.25 -6.96
CA ILE A 55 -13.75 16.12 -6.30
C ILE A 55 -12.36 15.90 -6.92
N LEU A 56 -11.34 15.86 -6.07
CA LEU A 56 -9.99 15.57 -6.52
C LEU A 56 -9.87 14.08 -6.90
N LYS A 57 -9.22 13.83 -8.05
CA LYS A 57 -8.84 12.47 -8.43
C LYS A 57 -7.67 12.01 -7.56
N ALA A 58 -7.90 11.02 -6.71
CA ALA A 58 -6.84 10.40 -5.93
C ALA A 58 -5.96 9.53 -6.82
N GLY A 59 -4.64 9.70 -6.70
CA GLY A 59 -3.65 8.86 -7.36
C GLY A 59 -3.27 7.67 -6.47
N LYS A 60 -3.08 6.48 -7.05
CA LYS A 60 -2.57 5.31 -6.34
C LYS A 60 -1.05 5.25 -6.46
N GLY A 61 -0.36 5.36 -5.33
CA GLY A 61 1.09 5.23 -5.27
C GLY A 61 1.59 3.78 -5.39
N ALA A 62 2.90 3.59 -5.58
CA ALA A 62 3.53 2.26 -5.64
C ALA A 62 3.29 1.42 -4.36
N SER A 63 3.11 2.07 -3.22
CA SER A 63 2.76 1.42 -1.94
C SER A 63 1.30 0.95 -1.87
N GLY A 64 0.47 1.24 -2.89
CA GLY A 64 -0.94 0.89 -2.98
C GLY A 64 -1.90 1.87 -2.29
N TYR A 65 -1.41 2.88 -1.57
CA TYR A 65 -2.24 3.89 -0.92
C TYR A 65 -2.72 4.96 -1.89
N LEU A 66 -3.91 5.51 -1.62
CA LEU A 66 -4.44 6.66 -2.34
C LEU A 66 -3.90 7.97 -1.76
N SER A 67 -3.53 8.90 -2.64
CA SER A 67 -3.03 10.23 -2.28
C SER A 67 -3.66 11.31 -3.13
N VAL A 68 -3.71 12.52 -2.57
CA VAL A 68 -4.13 13.74 -3.28
C VAL A 68 -3.09 14.83 -3.10
N THR A 69 -3.01 15.74 -4.07
CA THR A 69 -2.15 16.91 -3.97
C THR A 69 -3.00 18.12 -3.58
N LEU A 70 -2.71 18.67 -2.40
CA LEU A 70 -3.31 19.91 -1.90
C LEU A 70 -2.38 21.09 -2.21
N CYS A 71 -2.95 22.24 -2.54
CA CYS A 71 -2.19 23.46 -2.83
C CYS A 71 -2.70 24.60 -1.95
N LYS A 72 -1.79 25.25 -1.20
CA LYS A 72 -2.05 26.45 -0.42
C LYS A 72 -0.87 27.41 -0.57
N ASP A 73 -1.11 28.68 -0.80
CA ASP A 73 -0.09 29.73 -0.94
C ASP A 73 1.01 29.37 -1.97
N GLY A 74 0.60 28.78 -3.10
CA GLY A 74 1.52 28.35 -4.17
C GLY A 74 2.31 27.07 -3.85
N LYS A 75 2.23 26.54 -2.63
CA LYS A 75 2.93 25.32 -2.22
C LYS A 75 2.05 24.09 -2.40
N LYS A 76 2.60 23.05 -3.03
CA LYS A 76 1.94 21.76 -3.23
C LYS A 76 2.37 20.78 -2.15
N SER A 77 1.42 20.05 -1.58
CA SER A 77 1.65 19.00 -0.60
C SER A 77 0.90 17.74 -1.00
N CYS A 78 1.62 16.63 -1.16
CA CYS A 78 1.01 15.32 -1.39
C CYS A 78 0.60 14.71 -0.05
N ARG A 79 -0.68 14.38 0.12
CA ARG A 79 -1.23 13.84 1.36
C ARG A 79 -1.93 12.51 1.10
N LEU A 80 -1.71 11.53 1.97
CA LEU A 80 -2.40 10.24 1.93
C LEU A 80 -3.85 10.41 2.39
N VAL A 81 -4.80 9.89 1.62
CA VAL A 81 -6.23 10.10 1.89
C VAL A 81 -6.66 9.50 3.23
N HIS A 82 -6.26 8.26 3.56
CA HIS A 82 -6.57 7.63 4.83
C HIS A 82 -6.10 8.45 6.04
N ARG A 83 -4.93 9.12 5.94
CA ARG A 83 -4.43 9.98 7.01
C ARG A 83 -5.27 11.25 7.17
N ILE A 84 -5.69 11.86 6.05
CA ILE A 84 -6.56 13.03 6.10
C ILE A 84 -7.89 12.66 6.76
N VAL A 85 -8.49 11.52 6.37
CA VAL A 85 -9.75 11.04 6.97
C VAL A 85 -9.59 10.78 8.46
N ALA A 86 -8.53 10.06 8.85
CA ALA A 86 -8.28 9.77 10.26
C ALA A 86 -8.06 11.04 11.09
N GLU A 87 -7.30 12.02 10.59
CA GLU A 87 -7.06 13.30 11.25
C GLU A 87 -8.36 14.12 11.48
N VAL A 88 -9.34 13.98 10.58
CA VAL A 88 -10.56 14.80 10.60
C VAL A 88 -11.70 14.12 11.37
N PHE A 89 -11.81 12.80 11.28
CA PHE A 89 -12.98 12.07 11.76
C PHE A 89 -12.73 11.16 12.94
N ILE A 90 -11.49 10.72 13.17
CA ILE A 90 -11.18 9.72 14.20
C ILE A 90 -10.37 10.37 15.32
N GLU A 91 -10.93 10.36 16.52
CA GLU A 91 -10.24 10.88 17.70
C GLU A 91 -8.95 10.10 17.98
N ASN A 92 -7.85 10.82 18.26
CA ASN A 92 -6.54 10.23 18.56
C ASN A 92 -6.04 10.63 19.95
N ARG A 93 -6.71 10.14 21.00
CA ARG A 93 -6.40 10.46 22.42
C ARG A 93 -4.99 10.05 22.80
N ASN A 94 -4.49 8.95 22.24
CA ASN A 94 -3.20 8.37 22.58
C ASN A 94 -2.06 8.88 21.70
N ASN A 95 -2.32 9.87 20.84
CA ASN A 95 -1.35 10.44 19.89
C ASN A 95 -0.59 9.38 19.08
N LEU A 96 -1.32 8.36 18.62
CA LEU A 96 -0.81 7.26 17.80
C LEU A 96 -0.38 7.79 16.43
N LYS A 97 0.65 7.19 15.84
CA LYS A 97 1.30 7.72 14.62
C LYS A 97 0.89 7.02 13.34
N GLU A 98 0.35 5.81 13.43
CA GLU A 98 -0.03 5.00 12.28
C GLU A 98 -1.54 4.96 12.13
N VAL A 99 -2.00 4.77 10.89
CA VAL A 99 -3.40 4.52 10.56
C VAL A 99 -3.48 3.17 9.87
N ASN A 100 -4.26 2.26 10.44
CA ASN A 100 -4.51 0.94 9.90
C ASN A 100 -5.81 0.90 9.09
N HIS A 101 -5.83 0.06 8.05
CA HIS A 101 -7.06 -0.32 7.34
C HIS A 101 -7.57 -1.64 7.92
N LYS A 102 -8.69 -1.60 8.65
CA LYS A 102 -9.28 -2.78 9.31
C LYS A 102 -9.66 -3.90 8.35
N ASP A 103 -9.95 -3.56 7.10
CA ASP A 103 -10.26 -4.49 6.02
C ASP A 103 -9.04 -4.88 5.15
N GLU A 104 -7.84 -4.47 5.54
CA GLU A 104 -6.58 -4.61 4.78
C GLU A 104 -6.62 -3.99 3.36
N ASN A 105 -7.66 -3.26 3.00
CA ASN A 105 -7.81 -2.63 1.70
C ASN A 105 -7.31 -1.18 1.71
N LYS A 106 -6.10 -0.94 1.25
CA LYS A 106 -5.46 0.38 1.19
C LYS A 106 -6.20 1.43 0.33
N CYS A 107 -7.17 1.00 -0.46
CA CYS A 107 -8.01 1.88 -1.27
C CYS A 107 -9.34 2.23 -0.60
N ASN A 108 -9.72 1.52 0.47
CA ASN A 108 -10.91 1.82 1.23
C ASN A 108 -10.57 2.82 2.36
N ASN A 109 -10.84 4.09 2.13
CA ASN A 109 -10.52 5.16 3.07
C ASN A 109 -11.74 5.69 3.82
N SER A 110 -12.80 4.88 3.96
CA SER A 110 -13.96 5.26 4.79
C SER A 110 -13.59 5.26 6.27
N VAL A 111 -14.20 6.15 7.03
CA VAL A 111 -13.99 6.27 8.49
C VAL A 111 -14.15 4.92 9.20
N ASP A 112 -15.16 4.13 8.80
CA ASP A 112 -15.45 2.82 9.41
C ASP A 112 -14.35 1.79 9.21
N SER A 113 -13.57 1.93 8.13
CA SER A 113 -12.48 1.02 7.78
C SER A 113 -11.13 1.44 8.35
N LEU A 114 -11.06 2.58 9.04
CA LEU A 114 -9.81 3.14 9.53
C LEU A 114 -9.75 3.14 11.06
N GLU A 115 -8.54 3.05 11.60
CA GLU A 115 -8.26 3.23 13.02
C GLU A 115 -6.85 3.76 13.25
N TRP A 116 -6.66 4.55 14.32
CA TRP A 116 -5.33 4.90 14.79
C TRP A 116 -4.69 3.72 15.50
N CYS A 117 -3.42 3.47 15.25
CA CYS A 117 -2.69 2.37 15.85
C CYS A 117 -1.21 2.71 16.08
N ASP A 118 -0.52 1.89 16.86
CA ASP A 118 0.92 1.91 16.94
C ASP A 118 1.58 1.07 15.82
N ARG A 119 2.89 1.21 15.69
CA ARG A 119 3.67 0.51 14.67
C ARG A 119 3.67 -1.01 14.85
N ILE A 120 3.68 -1.48 16.10
CA ILE A 120 3.75 -2.93 16.40
C ILE A 120 2.43 -3.58 16.03
N TYR A 121 1.32 -2.97 16.45
CA TYR A 121 -0.01 -3.41 16.07
C TYR A 121 -0.18 -3.44 14.56
N ASN A 122 0.14 -2.35 13.86
CA ASN A 122 0.01 -2.25 12.41
C ASN A 122 0.84 -3.29 11.65
N ALA A 123 2.06 -3.57 12.11
CA ALA A 123 2.94 -4.56 11.49
C ALA A 123 2.43 -6.01 11.66
N ASN A 124 1.73 -6.28 12.74
CA ASN A 124 1.20 -7.62 13.07
C ASN A 124 -0.27 -7.81 12.68
N TYR A 125 -0.92 -6.76 12.17
CA TYR A 125 -2.33 -6.78 11.85
C TYR A 125 -2.65 -7.65 10.63
N GLY A 126 -3.75 -8.39 10.73
CA GLY A 126 -4.32 -9.19 9.63
C GLY A 126 -3.34 -10.20 9.04
N THR A 127 -3.34 -10.32 7.73
CA THR A 127 -2.53 -11.29 6.97
C THR A 127 -1.13 -10.78 6.62
N GLY A 128 -0.72 -9.59 7.10
CA GLY A 128 0.55 -8.95 6.75
C GLY A 128 1.77 -9.80 7.08
N VAL A 129 1.80 -10.39 8.28
CA VAL A 129 2.88 -11.29 8.73
C VAL A 129 2.94 -12.55 7.87
N GLU A 130 1.78 -13.16 7.58
CA GLU A 130 1.72 -14.38 6.77
C GLU A 130 2.13 -14.12 5.32
N ARG A 131 1.67 -13.02 4.72
CA ARG A 131 2.13 -12.59 3.38
C ARG A 131 3.65 -12.39 3.32
N CYS A 132 4.22 -11.75 4.33
CA CYS A 132 5.68 -11.61 4.43
C CYS A 132 6.38 -12.95 4.58
N ARG A 133 5.78 -13.89 5.32
CA ARG A 133 6.30 -15.25 5.54
C ARG A 133 6.30 -16.05 4.24
N VAL A 134 5.17 -16.06 3.53
CA VAL A 134 5.03 -16.74 2.22
C VAL A 134 5.98 -16.17 1.19
N GLN A 135 6.16 -14.85 1.13
CA GLN A 135 7.13 -14.22 0.20
C GLN A 135 8.59 -14.56 0.51
N LYS A 136 8.92 -14.82 1.79
CA LYS A 136 10.28 -15.22 2.19
C LYS A 136 10.62 -16.66 1.88
N PHE A 137 9.63 -17.53 1.81
CA PHE A 137 9.81 -18.98 1.60
C PHE A 137 9.36 -19.34 0.17
N LYS A 138 10.21 -19.04 -0.80
CA LYS A 138 10.03 -19.56 -2.16
C LYS A 138 10.54 -20.99 -2.18
N LYS A 139 9.68 -21.94 -2.54
CA LYS A 139 10.08 -23.30 -2.84
C LYS A 139 11.07 -23.31 -3.98
N LEU A 140 12.02 -24.20 -3.94
CA LEU A 140 13.06 -24.30 -4.97
C LEU A 140 13.39 -25.75 -5.26
N GLU A 141 13.86 -25.99 -6.47
CA GLU A 141 14.26 -27.29 -7.00
C GLU A 141 15.76 -27.30 -7.24
N MET A 142 16.38 -28.42 -6.84
CA MET A 142 17.74 -28.78 -7.19
C MET A 142 17.71 -29.74 -8.37
N LEU A 143 18.40 -29.42 -9.46
CA LEU A 143 18.41 -30.18 -10.67
C LEU A 143 19.83 -30.70 -10.97
N ASP A 144 19.88 -31.85 -11.59
CA ASP A 144 21.13 -32.36 -12.17
C ASP A 144 21.67 -31.42 -13.25
N MET A 145 22.99 -31.28 -13.29
CA MET A 145 23.63 -30.32 -14.20
C MET A 145 23.59 -30.76 -15.67
N VAL A 146 23.54 -32.07 -15.92
CA VAL A 146 23.58 -32.69 -17.24
C VAL A 146 22.17 -33.01 -17.73
N THR A 147 21.44 -33.82 -16.95
CA THR A 147 20.10 -34.32 -17.33
C THR A 147 19.00 -33.28 -17.17
N LYS A 148 19.23 -32.25 -16.35
CA LYS A 148 18.22 -31.23 -15.97
C LYS A 148 17.01 -31.79 -15.20
N GLU A 149 17.09 -33.05 -14.76
CA GLU A 149 16.05 -33.65 -13.97
C GLU A 149 16.06 -33.12 -12.55
N VAL A 150 14.86 -33.02 -11.92
CA VAL A 150 14.71 -32.57 -10.56
C VAL A 150 15.18 -33.67 -9.60
N ILE A 151 16.24 -33.42 -8.88
CA ILE A 151 16.77 -34.32 -7.86
C ILE A 151 15.98 -34.19 -6.57
N ARG A 152 15.69 -32.95 -6.16
CA ARG A 152 14.99 -32.66 -4.90
C ARG A 152 14.34 -31.28 -4.90
N THR A 153 13.20 -31.19 -4.19
CA THR A 153 12.50 -29.94 -3.91
C THR A 153 12.68 -29.55 -2.44
N PHE A 154 12.78 -28.25 -2.17
CA PHE A 154 12.96 -27.67 -0.83
C PHE A 154 11.91 -26.57 -0.61
N GLU A 155 11.40 -26.45 0.60
CA GLU A 155 10.44 -25.42 0.98
C GLU A 155 11.08 -24.00 1.07
N SER A 156 12.41 -23.94 1.24
CA SER A 156 13.13 -22.66 1.35
C SER A 156 14.62 -22.82 1.06
N GLY A 157 15.26 -21.69 0.68
CA GLY A 157 16.71 -21.65 0.54
C GLY A 157 17.47 -21.94 1.85
N LYS A 158 16.86 -21.73 3.02
CA LYS A 158 17.45 -22.05 4.33
C LYS A 158 17.48 -23.57 4.55
N GLU A 159 16.41 -24.25 4.17
CA GLU A 159 16.34 -25.71 4.24
C GLU A 159 17.33 -26.35 3.27
N ALA A 160 17.38 -25.84 2.03
CA ALA A 160 18.35 -26.31 1.04
C ALA A 160 19.80 -26.16 1.54
N GLU A 161 20.16 -25.03 2.13
CA GLU A 161 21.48 -24.80 2.73
C GLU A 161 21.76 -25.80 3.87
N HIS A 162 20.78 -26.00 4.75
CA HIS A 162 20.92 -26.92 5.88
C HIS A 162 21.16 -28.38 5.44
N ILE A 163 20.43 -28.83 4.42
CA ILE A 163 20.49 -30.21 3.94
C ILE A 163 21.68 -30.46 3.02
N THR A 164 22.00 -29.50 2.15
CA THR A 164 23.04 -29.69 1.12
C THR A 164 24.41 -29.13 1.51
N GLY A 165 24.47 -28.27 2.52
CA GLY A 165 25.68 -27.51 2.86
C GLY A 165 26.03 -26.39 1.87
N ILE A 166 25.22 -26.19 0.82
CA ILE A 166 25.46 -25.18 -0.21
C ILE A 166 24.84 -23.87 0.25
N SER A 167 25.66 -22.80 0.34
CA SER A 167 25.17 -21.52 0.85
C SER A 167 23.98 -20.98 0.05
N ARG A 168 22.89 -20.64 0.77
CA ARG A 168 21.65 -20.05 0.21
C ARG A 168 21.91 -18.81 -0.65
N LYS A 169 23.00 -18.08 -0.39
CA LYS A 169 23.41 -16.92 -1.21
C LYS A 169 23.71 -17.37 -2.64
N TYR A 170 24.47 -18.44 -2.81
CA TYR A 170 24.82 -18.96 -4.14
C TYR A 170 23.63 -19.64 -4.81
N ILE A 171 22.81 -20.39 -4.05
CA ILE A 171 21.56 -20.97 -4.54
C ILE A 171 20.66 -19.86 -5.11
N SER A 172 20.46 -18.77 -4.36
CA SER A 172 19.66 -17.63 -4.80
C SER A 172 20.21 -16.97 -6.07
N LEU A 173 21.53 -16.85 -6.22
CA LEU A 173 22.14 -16.32 -7.44
C LEU A 173 21.84 -17.18 -8.66
N VAL A 174 21.80 -18.51 -8.51
CA VAL A 174 21.42 -19.42 -9.59
C VAL A 174 19.95 -19.31 -9.92
N CYS A 175 19.06 -19.33 -8.92
CA CYS A 175 17.63 -19.16 -9.12
C CYS A 175 17.26 -17.84 -9.81
N HIS A 176 18.05 -16.80 -9.62
CA HIS A 176 17.91 -15.51 -10.30
C HIS A 176 18.73 -15.39 -11.59
N GLN A 177 19.26 -16.50 -12.12
CA GLN A 177 20.06 -16.56 -13.36
C GLN A 177 21.32 -15.68 -13.36
N LYS A 178 21.82 -15.31 -12.16
CA LYS A 178 23.07 -14.54 -11.99
C LYS A 178 24.31 -15.43 -11.89
N LYS A 179 24.13 -16.73 -11.75
CA LYS A 179 25.14 -17.79 -11.81
C LYS A 179 24.57 -19.01 -12.50
N HIS A 180 25.44 -19.84 -13.09
CA HIS A 180 25.03 -21.06 -13.79
C HIS A 180 24.74 -22.23 -12.85
N SER A 181 25.50 -22.36 -11.76
CA SER A 181 25.37 -23.47 -10.81
C SER A 181 25.84 -23.08 -9.42
N ALA A 182 25.41 -23.84 -8.41
CA ALA A 182 25.93 -23.79 -7.06
C ALA A 182 26.05 -25.21 -6.52
N GLY A 183 27.23 -25.57 -5.97
CA GLY A 183 27.53 -26.91 -5.46
C GLY A 183 27.49 -28.00 -6.52
N GLY A 184 27.68 -27.69 -7.81
CA GLY A 184 27.58 -28.65 -8.92
C GLY A 184 26.15 -28.92 -9.39
N PHE A 185 25.14 -28.16 -8.92
CA PHE A 185 23.74 -28.32 -9.27
C PHE A 185 23.16 -27.04 -9.87
N ILE A 186 22.10 -27.17 -10.66
CA ILE A 186 21.25 -26.09 -11.10
C ILE A 186 20.13 -25.92 -10.09
N TRP A 187 19.71 -24.66 -9.89
CA TRP A 187 18.66 -24.29 -8.95
C TRP A 187 17.63 -23.39 -9.61
N ARG A 188 16.37 -23.64 -9.37
CA ARG A 188 15.28 -22.77 -9.82
C ARG A 188 14.21 -22.68 -8.76
N PHE A 189 13.43 -21.60 -8.79
CA PHE A 189 12.19 -21.55 -8.02
C PHE A 189 11.14 -22.42 -8.68
N THR A 190 10.33 -23.12 -7.87
CA THR A 190 9.14 -23.82 -8.40
C THR A 190 8.16 -22.81 -8.94
N ASN A 191 7.54 -23.14 -10.07
CA ASN A 191 6.46 -22.36 -10.65
C ASN A 191 5.11 -22.79 -10.06
N ASP A 192 4.98 -22.83 -8.73
CA ASP A 192 3.69 -23.02 -8.08
C ASP A 192 2.91 -21.69 -8.17
N TYR A 193 2.08 -21.57 -9.20
CA TYR A 193 1.00 -20.60 -9.32
C TYR A 193 -0.32 -21.29 -9.00
#